data_7bd9dfd99752c22d4660e859af917c79
#
_entry.id   7bd9dfd99752c22d4660e859af917c79
#
_cell.length_a   1.000
_cell.length_b   1.000
_cell.length_c   1.000
_cell.angle_alpha   90.00
_cell.angle_beta   90.00
_cell.angle_gamma   90.00
#
_symmetry.space_group_name_H-M   'P 1'
#
loop_
_entity.id
_entity.type
_entity.pdbx_description
1 polymer ?
#
loop_
_entity_poly.entity_id
_entity_poly.type
_entity_poly.pdbx_seq_one_letter_code
_entity_poly.pdbx_strand_id
1 'polypeptide(L)'
;MTKPDFDDIFMELAVNLAKRSHCIKKHVGAVLTKETRIISIGYNGPPAGTHNCDVEFPEHGCARDSKGSCSLALHAEQNAILYAVKNNTAVEGSTLYVTLAPCLPCARIIFSMGISKVIYLFSYAEYKGIGSDEGVDFLKKFGVEVERYQKEIEVNDKLV
;
A
#
# COMPACT_ATOMS: atom_id res chain seq x y z
N MET A 1 10.57 28.03 10.91
CA MET A 1 10.42 26.72 10.23
C MET A 1 9.72 25.75 11.19
N THR A 2 8.55 25.26 10.80
CA THR A 2 7.83 24.28 11.61
C THR A 2 8.41 22.89 11.38
N LYS A 3 8.50 22.12 12.47
CA LYS A 3 8.93 20.73 12.41
C LYS A 3 7.88 19.91 11.65
N PRO A 4 8.25 19.03 10.69
CA PRO A 4 7.28 18.19 10.00
C PRO A 4 6.63 17.18 10.98
N ASP A 5 5.37 16.90 10.76
CA ASP A 5 4.65 15.87 11.49
C ASP A 5 5.13 14.47 11.08
N PHE A 6 4.96 13.48 11.95
CA PHE A 6 5.29 12.09 11.61
C PHE A 6 4.45 11.56 10.45
N ASP A 7 3.19 11.98 10.33
CA ASP A 7 2.34 11.60 9.20
C ASP A 7 2.91 12.09 7.87
N ASP A 8 3.49 13.31 7.84
CA ASP A 8 4.15 13.84 6.66
C ASP A 8 5.36 13.00 6.28
N ILE A 9 6.23 12.70 7.26
CA ILE A 9 7.46 11.92 7.05
C ILE A 9 7.11 10.52 6.52
N PHE A 10 6.13 9.86 7.12
CA PHE A 10 5.78 8.49 6.74
C PHE A 10 5.03 8.42 5.42
N MET A 11 4.17 9.40 5.11
CA MET A 11 3.51 9.45 3.81
C MET A 11 4.49 9.79 2.68
N GLU A 12 5.41 10.71 2.89
CA GLU A 12 6.49 11.01 1.93
C GLU A 12 7.38 9.78 1.70
N LEU A 13 7.68 9.02 2.76
CA LEU A 13 8.41 7.75 2.61
C LEU A 13 7.62 6.75 1.79
N ALA A 14 6.30 6.60 2.03
CA ALA A 14 5.46 5.71 1.22
C ALA A 14 5.45 6.11 -0.26
N VAL A 15 5.37 7.41 -0.56
CA VAL A 15 5.48 7.94 -1.94
C VAL A 15 6.84 7.61 -2.56
N ASN A 16 7.93 7.76 -1.81
CA ASN A 16 9.26 7.41 -2.31
C ASN A 16 9.44 5.91 -2.53
N LEU A 17 8.88 5.07 -1.66
CA LEU A 17 8.89 3.61 -1.84
C LEU A 17 8.11 3.17 -3.07
N ALA A 18 7.01 3.82 -3.37
CA ALA A 18 6.21 3.54 -4.57
C ALA A 18 7.03 3.63 -5.86
N LYS A 19 8.03 4.52 -5.91
CA LYS A 19 8.94 4.67 -7.05
C LYS A 19 9.81 3.44 -7.31
N ARG A 20 9.92 2.53 -6.35
CA ARG A 20 10.63 1.25 -6.49
C ARG A 20 9.84 0.19 -7.26
N SER A 21 8.54 0.38 -7.42
CA SER A 21 7.70 -0.57 -8.15
C SER A 21 8.08 -0.64 -9.62
N HIS A 22 8.20 -1.86 -10.15
CA HIS A 22 8.38 -2.15 -11.57
C HIS A 22 7.03 -2.34 -12.29
N CYS A 23 5.90 -2.15 -11.60
CA CYS A 23 4.59 -2.32 -12.20
C CYS A 23 4.35 -1.27 -13.29
N ILE A 24 3.95 -1.72 -14.47
CA ILE A 24 3.65 -0.81 -15.58
C ILE A 24 2.33 -0.05 -15.43
N LYS A 25 1.47 -0.51 -14.50
CA LYS A 25 0.12 0.05 -14.32
C LYS A 25 0.06 1.08 -13.18
N LYS A 26 0.56 0.73 -12.01
CA LYS A 26 0.43 1.55 -10.80
C LYS A 26 1.60 1.33 -9.85
N HIS A 27 2.09 2.40 -9.27
CA HIS A 27 3.10 2.38 -8.23
C HIS A 27 2.47 2.70 -6.88
N VAL A 28 2.55 1.77 -5.95
CA VAL A 28 2.02 1.92 -4.59
C VAL A 28 3.11 1.65 -3.57
N GLY A 29 3.18 2.48 -2.55
CA GLY A 29 4.09 2.31 -1.43
C GLY A 29 3.33 2.26 -0.10
N ALA A 30 3.88 1.52 0.85
CA ALA A 30 3.28 1.33 2.17
C ALA A 30 4.36 1.36 3.27
N VAL A 31 4.02 1.97 4.40
CA VAL A 31 4.86 2.05 5.59
C VAL A 31 4.03 1.64 6.80
N LEU A 32 4.49 0.65 7.54
CA LEU A 32 3.92 0.25 8.83
C LEU A 32 4.72 0.88 9.97
N THR A 33 4.03 1.53 10.88
CA THR A 33 4.64 2.17 12.04
C THR A 33 3.98 1.73 13.34
N LYS A 34 4.73 1.76 14.42
CA LYS A 34 4.22 1.56 15.78
C LYS A 34 4.94 2.53 16.70
N GLU A 35 4.18 3.30 17.49
CA GLU A 35 4.75 4.30 18.40
C GLU A 35 5.76 5.25 17.70
N THR A 36 5.40 5.75 16.52
CA THR A 36 6.25 6.60 15.66
C THR A 36 7.56 5.95 15.19
N ARG A 37 7.65 4.62 15.23
CA ARG A 37 8.79 3.86 14.69
C ARG A 37 8.34 3.06 13.47
N ILE A 38 9.15 3.06 12.43
CA ILE A 38 8.92 2.22 11.26
C ILE A 38 9.23 0.78 11.64
N ILE A 39 8.26 -0.13 11.45
CA ILE A 39 8.40 -1.56 11.71
C ILE A 39 8.47 -2.38 10.42
N SER A 40 7.93 -1.87 9.31
CA SER A 40 8.03 -2.50 8.01
C SER A 40 7.70 -1.51 6.90
N ILE A 41 8.16 -1.84 5.70
CA ILE A 41 7.88 -1.09 4.47
C ILE A 41 7.51 -2.05 3.35
N GLY A 42 6.81 -1.55 2.34
CA GLY A 42 6.46 -2.34 1.16
C GLY A 42 6.16 -1.46 -0.05
N TYR A 43 6.27 -2.04 -1.22
CA TYR A 43 5.77 -1.50 -2.47
C TYR A 43 5.22 -2.65 -3.31
N ASN A 44 4.33 -2.36 -4.24
CA ASN A 44 3.72 -3.41 -5.05
C ASN A 44 4.73 -4.02 -6.02
N GLY A 45 4.73 -5.33 -6.09
CA GLY A 45 5.63 -6.10 -6.94
C GLY A 45 5.57 -7.59 -6.66
N PRO A 46 6.28 -8.40 -7.45
CA PRO A 46 6.35 -9.84 -7.24
C PRO A 46 6.89 -10.20 -5.85
N PRO A 47 6.58 -11.40 -5.35
CA PRO A 47 7.15 -11.89 -4.09
C PRO A 47 8.69 -11.84 -4.11
N ALA A 48 9.29 -11.53 -2.95
CA ALA A 48 10.74 -11.52 -2.81
C ALA A 48 11.35 -12.87 -3.22
N GLY A 49 12.39 -12.82 -4.03
CA GLY A 49 13.07 -14.01 -4.59
C GLY A 49 12.58 -14.41 -5.98
N THR A 50 11.55 -13.74 -6.53
CA THR A 50 11.14 -13.89 -7.93
C THR A 50 11.65 -12.72 -8.78
N HIS A 51 11.59 -12.85 -10.10
CA HIS A 51 11.93 -11.76 -11.00
C HIS A 51 10.84 -10.69 -11.03
N ASN A 52 11.22 -9.45 -11.35
CA ASN A 52 10.24 -8.40 -11.62
C ASN A 52 9.43 -8.69 -12.88
N CYS A 53 8.20 -8.16 -12.96
CA CYS A 53 7.29 -8.43 -14.07
C CYS A 53 7.88 -8.02 -15.43
N ASP A 54 8.62 -6.93 -15.49
CA ASP A 54 9.29 -6.42 -16.69
C ASP A 54 10.43 -7.32 -17.16
N VAL A 55 11.05 -8.07 -16.24
CA VAL A 55 12.09 -9.07 -16.54
C VAL A 55 11.48 -10.41 -16.95
N GLU A 56 10.47 -10.88 -16.20
CA GLU A 56 9.80 -12.18 -16.44
C GLU A 56 8.93 -12.14 -17.69
N PHE A 57 8.32 -11.01 -17.99
CA PHE A 57 7.40 -10.82 -19.13
C PHE A 57 7.84 -9.62 -19.99
N PRO A 58 9.01 -9.69 -20.66
CA PRO A 58 9.60 -8.54 -21.33
C PRO A 58 8.72 -8.00 -22.48
N GLU A 59 7.88 -8.83 -23.09
CA GLU A 59 6.97 -8.41 -24.17
C GLU A 59 5.81 -7.53 -23.69
N HIS A 60 5.36 -7.75 -22.45
CA HIS A 60 4.14 -7.11 -21.91
C HIS A 60 4.41 -6.34 -20.61
N GLY A 61 5.53 -6.61 -19.94
CA GLY A 61 5.88 -6.02 -18.64
C GLY A 61 4.92 -6.38 -17.50
N CYS A 62 4.03 -7.36 -17.68
CA CYS A 62 2.97 -7.67 -16.74
C CYS A 62 2.50 -9.13 -16.84
N ALA A 63 2.50 -9.83 -15.69
CA ALA A 63 1.87 -11.13 -15.55
C ALA A 63 0.34 -10.97 -15.47
N ARG A 64 -0.40 -11.73 -16.26
CA ARG A 64 -1.87 -11.70 -16.27
C ARG A 64 -2.43 -13.10 -16.21
N ASP A 65 -3.50 -13.27 -15.43
CA ASP A 65 -4.32 -14.47 -15.44
C ASP A 65 -5.28 -14.50 -16.66
N SER A 66 -6.07 -15.55 -16.77
CA SER A 66 -7.06 -15.71 -17.85
C SER A 66 -8.14 -14.62 -17.89
N LYS A 67 -8.30 -13.87 -16.80
CA LYS A 67 -9.26 -12.75 -16.69
C LYS A 67 -8.61 -11.38 -16.91
N GLY A 68 -7.30 -11.35 -17.23
CA GLY A 68 -6.54 -10.13 -17.43
C GLY A 68 -6.13 -9.42 -16.12
N SER A 69 -6.33 -10.05 -14.98
CA SER A 69 -5.89 -9.53 -13.68
C SER A 69 -4.43 -9.86 -13.40
N CYS A 70 -3.77 -9.05 -12.56
CA CYS A 70 -2.40 -9.33 -12.15
C CYS A 70 -2.32 -10.67 -11.40
N SER A 71 -1.45 -11.57 -11.85
CA SER A 71 -1.30 -12.91 -11.29
C SER A 71 -0.02 -13.13 -10.48
N LEU A 72 0.88 -12.16 -10.43
CA LEU A 72 2.19 -12.32 -9.80
C LEU A 72 2.45 -11.31 -8.67
N ALA A 73 2.09 -10.04 -8.86
CA ALA A 73 2.43 -9.01 -7.91
C ALA A 73 1.58 -9.07 -6.62
N LEU A 74 2.25 -8.90 -5.51
CA LEU A 74 1.63 -8.58 -4.23
C LEU A 74 1.38 -7.07 -4.15
N HIS A 75 0.34 -6.66 -3.45
CA HIS A 75 0.10 -5.26 -3.16
C HIS A 75 1.11 -4.72 -2.12
N ALA A 76 1.30 -3.43 -2.08
CA ALA A 76 2.27 -2.79 -1.16
C ALA A 76 1.97 -3.13 0.31
N GLU A 77 0.70 -3.12 0.70
CA GLU A 77 0.23 -3.47 2.04
C GLU A 77 0.58 -4.94 2.37
N GLN A 78 0.32 -5.84 1.43
CA GLN A 78 0.65 -7.26 1.58
C GLN A 78 2.16 -7.46 1.77
N ASN A 79 2.98 -6.82 0.93
CA ASN A 79 4.44 -6.90 1.05
C ASN A 79 4.94 -6.40 2.40
N ALA A 80 4.43 -5.26 2.88
CA ALA A 80 4.81 -4.70 4.19
C ALA A 80 4.42 -5.64 5.34
N ILE A 81 3.19 -6.16 5.34
CA ILE A 81 2.68 -7.06 6.38
C ILE A 81 3.45 -8.39 6.37
N LEU A 82 3.58 -9.01 5.21
CA LEU A 82 4.27 -10.32 5.08
C LEU A 82 5.74 -10.24 5.50
N TYR A 83 6.42 -9.15 5.15
CA TYR A 83 7.81 -8.95 5.57
C TYR A 83 7.92 -8.81 7.09
N ALA A 84 7.04 -8.04 7.72
CA ALA A 84 7.02 -7.91 9.18
C ALA A 84 6.80 -9.25 9.86
N VAL A 85 5.78 -9.99 9.43
CA VAL A 85 5.44 -11.32 10.01
C VAL A 85 6.57 -12.32 9.81
N LYS A 86 7.16 -12.37 8.61
CA LYS A 86 8.31 -13.23 8.31
C LYS A 86 9.51 -12.97 9.24
N ASN A 87 9.68 -11.74 9.69
CA ASN A 87 10.76 -11.35 10.59
C ASN A 87 10.33 -11.28 12.07
N ASN A 88 9.23 -11.94 12.41
CA ASN A 88 8.68 -12.00 13.78
C ASN A 88 8.37 -10.61 14.38
N THR A 89 8.03 -9.64 13.53
CA THR A 89 7.62 -8.30 13.97
C THR A 89 6.09 -8.24 14.05
N ALA A 90 5.57 -8.02 15.25
CA ALA A 90 4.13 -7.89 15.47
C ALA A 90 3.58 -6.62 14.82
N VAL A 91 2.54 -6.77 14.01
CA VAL A 91 1.86 -5.65 13.33
C VAL A 91 0.59 -5.20 14.04
N GLU A 92 0.11 -5.96 15.02
CA GLU A 92 -1.07 -5.60 15.81
C GLU A 92 -0.89 -4.24 16.48
N GLY A 93 -1.91 -3.39 16.39
CA GLY A 93 -1.89 -2.02 16.95
C GLY A 93 -1.06 -1.02 16.14
N SER A 94 -0.53 -1.41 14.98
CA SER A 94 0.24 -0.51 14.12
C SER A 94 -0.63 0.44 13.31
N THR A 95 0.00 1.46 12.72
CA THR A 95 -0.56 2.37 11.72
C THR A 95 0.03 2.05 10.35
N LEU A 96 -0.81 1.94 9.34
CA LEU A 96 -0.41 1.76 7.94
C LEU A 96 -0.56 3.09 7.18
N TYR A 97 0.52 3.56 6.60
CA TYR A 97 0.54 4.64 5.62
C TYR A 97 0.63 4.01 4.23
N VAL A 98 -0.26 4.36 3.33
CA VAL A 98 -0.30 3.78 1.98
C VAL A 98 -0.69 4.84 0.95
N THR A 99 -0.03 4.82 -0.21
CA THR A 99 -0.27 5.84 -1.24
C THR A 99 -1.62 5.68 -1.95
N LEU A 100 -2.17 4.47 -2.01
CA LEU A 100 -3.49 4.18 -2.59
C LEU A 100 -4.37 3.50 -1.53
N ALA A 101 -5.61 3.96 -1.41
CA ALA A 101 -6.59 3.36 -0.49
C ALA A 101 -6.65 1.83 -0.66
N PRO A 102 -6.67 1.05 0.43
CA PRO A 102 -6.66 -0.41 0.34
C PRO A 102 -7.87 -0.95 -0.42
N CYS A 103 -7.63 -1.90 -1.31
CA CYS A 103 -8.72 -2.68 -1.90
C CYS A 103 -9.34 -3.61 -0.85
N LEU A 104 -10.52 -4.17 -1.13
CA LEU A 104 -11.22 -5.03 -0.19
C LEU A 104 -10.41 -6.26 0.26
N PRO A 105 -9.68 -6.99 -0.60
CA PRO A 105 -8.79 -8.06 -0.15
C PRO A 105 -7.72 -7.60 0.84
N CYS A 106 -7.06 -6.46 0.57
CA CYS A 106 -6.06 -5.91 1.50
C CYS A 106 -6.70 -5.42 2.81
N ALA A 107 -7.87 -4.79 2.75
CA ALA A 107 -8.60 -4.36 3.94
C ALA A 107 -8.92 -5.52 4.89
N ARG A 108 -9.31 -6.68 4.36
CA ARG A 108 -9.53 -7.89 5.16
C ARG A 108 -8.26 -8.37 5.86
N ILE A 109 -7.12 -8.33 5.17
CA ILE A 109 -5.81 -8.67 5.77
C ILE A 109 -5.44 -7.68 6.86
N ILE A 110 -5.56 -6.37 6.59
CA ILE A 110 -5.28 -5.29 7.54
C ILE A 110 -6.09 -5.48 8.83
N PHE A 111 -7.40 -5.72 8.70
CA PHE A 111 -8.27 -5.99 9.84
C PHE A 111 -7.85 -7.24 10.61
N SER A 112 -7.62 -8.37 9.89
CA SER A 112 -7.28 -9.65 10.50
C SER A 112 -5.95 -9.62 11.24
N MET A 113 -5.02 -8.77 10.82
CA MET A 113 -3.71 -8.58 11.46
C MET A 113 -3.73 -7.59 12.63
N GLY A 114 -4.90 -7.04 12.96
CA GLY A 114 -5.05 -6.12 14.09
C GLY A 114 -4.39 -4.75 13.89
N ILE A 115 -4.18 -4.32 12.64
CA ILE A 115 -3.70 -2.97 12.35
C ILE A 115 -4.80 -1.99 12.75
N SER A 116 -4.48 -0.99 13.57
CA SER A 116 -5.47 -0.14 14.22
C SER A 116 -5.85 1.11 13.44
N LYS A 117 -4.96 1.57 12.56
CA LYS A 117 -5.17 2.80 11.79
C LYS A 117 -4.59 2.69 10.38
N VAL A 118 -5.29 3.26 9.41
CA VAL A 118 -4.83 3.41 8.03
C VAL A 118 -4.92 4.86 7.62
N ILE A 119 -3.83 5.38 7.07
CA ILE A 119 -3.77 6.72 6.45
C ILE A 119 -3.41 6.51 4.99
N TYR A 120 -4.28 6.94 4.06
CA TYR A 120 -4.06 6.79 2.63
C TYR A 120 -4.02 8.13 1.90
N LEU A 121 -3.30 8.19 0.78
CA LEU A 121 -3.13 9.41 -0.01
C LEU A 121 -4.20 9.55 -1.09
N PHE A 122 -4.35 8.55 -1.97
CA PHE A 122 -5.29 8.56 -3.09
C PHE A 122 -6.43 7.58 -2.90
N SER A 123 -7.65 7.98 -3.30
CA SER A 123 -8.81 7.11 -3.31
C SER A 123 -8.68 6.02 -4.38
N TYR A 124 -8.96 4.78 -4.00
CA TYR A 124 -9.05 3.67 -4.96
C TYR A 124 -10.27 3.82 -5.88
N ALA A 125 -11.37 4.33 -5.33
CA ALA A 125 -12.59 4.62 -6.08
C ALA A 125 -12.35 5.66 -7.18
N GLU A 126 -11.65 6.74 -6.86
CA GLU A 126 -11.25 7.77 -7.84
C GLU A 126 -10.35 7.17 -8.93
N TYR A 127 -9.37 6.35 -8.53
CA TYR A 127 -8.47 5.67 -9.47
C TYR A 127 -9.21 4.71 -10.42
N LYS A 128 -10.19 3.98 -9.93
CA LYS A 128 -10.97 3.02 -10.72
C LYS A 128 -12.19 3.64 -11.41
N GLY A 129 -12.56 4.87 -11.05
CA GLY A 129 -13.79 5.49 -11.55
C GLY A 129 -15.06 4.80 -11.04
N ILE A 130 -15.03 4.24 -9.82
CA ILE A 130 -16.15 3.54 -9.19
C ILE A 130 -16.74 4.36 -8.03
N GLY A 131 -17.93 3.98 -7.57
CA GLY A 131 -18.70 4.81 -6.64
C GLY A 131 -18.23 4.83 -5.18
N SER A 132 -17.36 3.90 -4.76
CA SER A 132 -16.92 3.82 -3.36
C SER A 132 -15.58 3.12 -3.21
N ASP A 133 -14.88 3.44 -2.11
CA ASP A 133 -13.69 2.74 -1.62
C ASP A 133 -14.12 1.58 -0.71
N GLU A 134 -14.51 0.45 -1.30
CA GLU A 134 -15.03 -0.72 -0.56
C GLU A 134 -14.11 -1.18 0.58
N GLY A 135 -12.80 -1.13 0.37
CA GLY A 135 -11.82 -1.47 1.41
C GLY A 135 -11.84 -0.50 2.59
N VAL A 136 -11.95 0.80 2.31
CA VAL A 136 -12.08 1.85 3.34
C VAL A 136 -13.39 1.68 4.09
N ASP A 137 -14.50 1.47 3.38
CA ASP A 137 -15.82 1.26 3.99
C ASP A 137 -15.83 0.02 4.90
N PHE A 138 -15.21 -1.07 4.46
CA PHE A 138 -15.02 -2.28 5.26
C PHE A 138 -14.26 -1.98 6.57
N LEU A 139 -13.11 -1.32 6.47
CA LEU A 139 -12.28 -1.01 7.63
C LEU A 139 -13.01 -0.13 8.65
N LYS A 140 -13.67 0.93 8.20
CA LYS A 140 -14.47 1.81 9.06
C LYS A 140 -15.61 1.06 9.73
N LYS A 141 -16.33 0.22 8.99
CA LYS A 141 -17.44 -0.59 9.50
C LYS A 141 -17.01 -1.49 10.67
N PHE A 142 -15.81 -2.04 10.61
CA PHE A 142 -15.29 -2.95 11.63
C PHE A 142 -14.33 -2.30 12.63
N GLY A 143 -14.32 -0.97 12.73
CA GLY A 143 -13.68 -0.23 13.81
C GLY A 143 -12.22 0.09 13.62
N VAL A 144 -11.67 -0.09 12.42
CA VAL A 144 -10.34 0.43 12.09
C VAL A 144 -10.44 1.91 11.80
N GLU A 145 -9.58 2.72 12.41
CA GLU A 145 -9.51 4.15 12.12
C GLU A 145 -8.94 4.36 10.72
N VAL A 146 -9.64 5.11 9.87
CA VAL A 146 -9.19 5.38 8.50
C VAL A 146 -9.27 6.87 8.23
N GLU A 147 -8.15 7.45 7.79
CA GLU A 147 -8.03 8.85 7.41
C GLU A 147 -7.44 9.00 6.02
N ARG A 148 -7.92 10.00 5.28
CA ARG A 148 -7.27 10.43 4.06
C ARG A 148 -6.23 11.51 4.38
N TYR A 149 -4.99 11.35 3.90
CA TYR A 149 -3.96 12.36 4.01
C TYR A 149 -4.35 13.59 3.16
N GLN A 150 -4.29 14.79 3.74
CA GLN A 150 -4.86 16.00 3.15
C GLN A 150 -3.84 16.99 2.57
N LYS A 151 -2.54 16.84 2.93
CA LYS A 151 -1.51 17.76 2.45
C LYS A 151 -1.06 17.38 1.04
N GLU A 152 -0.64 18.37 0.28
CA GLU A 152 -0.07 18.13 -1.05
C GLU A 152 1.32 17.50 -0.93
N ILE A 153 1.56 16.47 -1.74
CA ILE A 153 2.86 15.82 -1.89
C ILE A 153 3.17 15.74 -3.38
N GLU A 154 4.41 16.04 -3.75
CA GLU A 154 4.87 15.87 -5.12
C GLU A 154 4.89 14.38 -5.51
N VAL A 155 4.11 14.03 -6.52
CA VAL A 155 3.95 12.64 -7.00
C VAL A 155 4.16 12.56 -8.50
N ASN A 156 4.51 11.37 -8.98
CA ASN A 156 4.59 11.10 -10.42
C ASN A 156 3.25 10.53 -10.96
N ASP A 157 3.11 10.51 -12.28
CA ASP A 157 1.88 10.12 -12.99
C ASP A 157 1.38 8.71 -12.66
N LYS A 158 2.24 7.80 -12.20
CA LYS A 158 1.85 6.42 -11.86
C LYS A 158 1.33 6.25 -10.43
N LEU A 159 1.45 7.29 -9.61
CA LEU A 159 0.89 7.33 -8.27
C LEU A 159 -0.55 7.84 -8.23
N VAL A 160 -0.95 8.53 -9.28
CA VAL A 160 -2.26 9.20 -9.40
C VAL A 160 -3.24 8.36 -10.21
#